data_73f7b587658ac97ffc9410fd3609e194
#
_entry.id   73f7b587658ac97ffc9410fd3609e194
#
_cell.length_a   1.000
_cell.length_b   1.000
_cell.length_c   1.000
_cell.angle_alpha   90.00
_cell.angle_beta   90.00
_cell.angle_gamma   90.00
#
_symmetry.space_group_name_H-M   'P 1'
#
loop_
_entity.id
_entity.type
_entity.pdbx_description
1 polymer ?
#
loop_
_entity_poly.entity_id
_entity_poly.type
_entity_poly.pdbx_seq_one_letter_code
_entity_poly.pdbx_strand_id
1 'polypeptide(L)'
;MEPLSDCRWVSAWSTSPIDASLSETGVLDRLGVTVTDVSARTAVQLTAGGTHVRLTLSNIFGVLPLHVAACTVAIGADDARGIDPATLHTVTFGGQTHVRIGAGTSCTSDAAALPVTAGQALTVTVFYRGINAMRTIGLIGGCSYAELGNCTRRTMLHMAVPMQHTADSGAYEVIPALTEVDVLAAAGTHACVIFGDSTVANE
;
A
#
# COMPACT_ATOMS: atom_id res chain seq x y z
N MET A 1 -30.46 8.13 2.96
CA MET A 1 -29.34 7.43 3.61
C MET A 1 -29.73 5.97 3.63
N GLU A 2 -29.18 5.18 2.69
CA GLU A 2 -29.45 3.74 2.64
C GLU A 2 -28.92 3.07 3.91
N PRO A 3 -29.62 2.09 4.44
CA PRO A 3 -29.17 1.37 5.64
C PRO A 3 -27.84 0.64 5.33
N LEU A 4 -26.85 0.81 6.22
CA LEU A 4 -25.53 0.16 6.15
C LEU A 4 -25.61 -1.38 6.14
N SER A 5 -26.82 -1.97 6.35
CA SER A 5 -27.06 -3.41 6.35
C SER A 5 -26.78 -4.11 5.03
N ASP A 6 -26.75 -3.38 3.92
CA ASP A 6 -26.56 -3.94 2.58
C ASP A 6 -25.18 -3.63 1.98
N CYS A 7 -24.30 -2.90 2.71
CA CYS A 7 -22.94 -2.63 2.27
C CYS A 7 -22.01 -3.81 2.53
N ARG A 8 -21.03 -4.02 1.65
CA ARG A 8 -20.00 -5.05 1.79
C ARG A 8 -18.62 -4.54 1.43
N TRP A 9 -17.62 -5.15 2.00
CA TRP A 9 -16.23 -4.91 1.61
C TRP A 9 -15.96 -5.53 0.25
N VAL A 10 -15.38 -4.72 -0.64
CA VAL A 10 -15.00 -5.12 -2.00
C VAL A 10 -13.57 -4.64 -2.24
N SER A 11 -12.71 -5.49 -2.77
CA SER A 11 -11.37 -5.08 -3.18
C SER A 11 -11.46 -4.09 -4.32
N ALA A 12 -10.97 -2.89 -4.10
CA ALA A 12 -10.94 -1.79 -5.08
C ALA A 12 -9.57 -1.62 -5.72
N TRP A 13 -8.54 -2.18 -5.11
CA TRP A 13 -7.20 -2.30 -5.65
C TRP A 13 -6.47 -3.44 -4.94
N SER A 14 -5.70 -4.21 -5.68
CA SER A 14 -4.81 -5.23 -5.13
C SER A 14 -3.62 -5.47 -6.04
N THR A 15 -2.52 -5.96 -5.45
CA THR A 15 -1.35 -6.43 -6.17
C THR A 15 -0.92 -7.78 -5.65
N SER A 16 -0.40 -8.64 -6.53
CA SER A 16 0.17 -9.92 -6.11
C SER A 16 1.52 -9.66 -5.44
N PRO A 17 1.70 -10.05 -4.17
CA PRO A 17 2.97 -9.87 -3.50
C PRO A 17 4.01 -10.85 -4.05
N ILE A 18 5.24 -10.36 -4.22
CA ILE A 18 6.41 -11.15 -4.57
C ILE A 18 7.49 -11.00 -3.49
N ASP A 19 8.44 -11.93 -3.49
CA ASP A 19 9.61 -11.90 -2.60
C ASP A 19 10.74 -11.09 -3.24
N ALA A 20 11.02 -9.91 -2.70
CA ALA A 20 12.10 -9.03 -3.18
C ALA A 20 13.52 -9.62 -3.03
N SER A 21 13.68 -10.74 -2.31
CA SER A 21 14.98 -11.43 -2.21
C SER A 21 15.24 -12.38 -3.37
N LEU A 22 14.27 -12.62 -4.23
CA LEU A 22 14.42 -13.42 -5.44
C LEU A 22 15.04 -12.55 -6.53
N SER A 23 16.37 -12.55 -6.62
CA SER A 23 17.12 -11.92 -7.69
C SER A 23 17.49 -12.97 -8.73
N GLU A 24 17.36 -12.65 -10.00
CA GLU A 24 17.79 -13.52 -11.12
C GLU A 24 19.31 -13.77 -11.13
N THR A 25 20.09 -12.88 -10.50
CA THR A 25 21.56 -12.99 -10.41
C THR A 25 22.06 -13.99 -9.35
N GLY A 26 21.16 -14.54 -8.52
CA GLY A 26 21.55 -15.42 -7.41
C GLY A 26 22.37 -14.71 -6.32
N VAL A 27 22.64 -13.44 -6.43
CA VAL A 27 23.14 -12.60 -5.34
C VAL A 27 21.95 -12.22 -4.49
N LEU A 28 21.70 -13.10 -3.51
CA LEU A 28 20.63 -12.91 -2.54
C LEU A 28 20.86 -11.62 -1.76
N ASP A 29 20.13 -10.58 -2.07
CA ASP A 29 19.81 -9.60 -1.06
C ASP A 29 18.78 -10.25 -0.10
N ARG A 30 19.30 -11.07 0.82
CA ARG A 30 18.50 -11.87 1.75
C ARG A 30 17.59 -11.04 2.64
N LEU A 31 17.76 -9.72 2.66
CA LEU A 31 17.00 -8.79 3.47
C LEU A 31 15.98 -7.98 2.65
N GLY A 32 16.00 -8.11 1.32
CA GLY A 32 15.19 -7.25 0.46
C GLY A 32 15.62 -5.78 0.56
N VAL A 33 14.69 -4.85 0.36
CA VAL A 33 14.95 -3.42 0.53
C VAL A 33 14.97 -3.11 2.03
N THR A 34 16.15 -2.76 2.57
CA THR A 34 16.28 -2.34 3.97
C THR A 34 16.10 -0.83 4.08
N VAL A 35 15.18 -0.40 4.92
CA VAL A 35 14.89 1.01 5.19
C VAL A 35 15.01 1.30 6.68
N THR A 36 15.39 2.55 7.02
CA THR A 36 15.50 3.00 8.40
C THR A 36 14.81 4.35 8.54
N ASP A 37 13.80 4.41 9.42
CA ASP A 37 13.03 5.65 9.70
C ASP A 37 12.53 6.34 8.43
N VAL A 38 11.86 5.58 7.56
CA VAL A 38 11.38 6.02 6.24
C VAL A 38 9.86 6.00 6.17
N SER A 39 9.28 6.99 5.54
CA SER A 39 7.90 6.96 5.05
C SER A 39 7.87 6.48 3.61
N ALA A 40 7.05 5.47 3.32
CA ALA A 40 6.67 5.08 1.97
C ALA A 40 5.29 5.65 1.67
N ARG A 41 5.19 6.43 0.59
CA ARG A 41 3.92 6.95 0.07
C ARG A 41 3.60 6.25 -1.23
N THR A 42 2.48 5.54 -1.25
CA THR A 42 2.00 4.77 -2.40
C THR A 42 0.71 5.40 -2.92
N ALA A 43 0.68 5.71 -4.20
CA ALA A 43 -0.52 6.13 -4.91
C ALA A 43 -1.05 4.97 -5.75
N VAL A 44 -2.35 4.69 -5.61
CA VAL A 44 -3.06 3.64 -6.32
C VAL A 44 -4.35 4.19 -6.93
N GLN A 45 -4.82 3.61 -8.02
CA GLN A 45 -6.10 3.99 -8.62
C GLN A 45 -7.18 2.98 -8.26
N LEU A 46 -8.26 3.46 -7.66
CA LEU A 46 -9.36 2.61 -7.21
C LEU A 46 -10.26 2.20 -8.38
N THR A 47 -10.64 0.93 -8.43
CA THR A 47 -11.58 0.39 -9.42
C THR A 47 -13.04 0.42 -8.95
N ALA A 48 -13.27 0.63 -7.65
CA ALA A 48 -14.60 0.73 -7.04
C ALA A 48 -14.68 1.89 -6.04
N GLY A 49 -15.88 2.40 -5.82
CA GLY A 49 -16.17 3.43 -4.83
C GLY A 49 -16.83 2.84 -3.57
N GLY A 50 -16.80 3.62 -2.49
CA GLY A 50 -17.41 3.24 -1.22
C GLY A 50 -17.37 4.37 -0.20
N THR A 51 -17.94 4.12 0.99
CA THR A 51 -18.02 5.09 2.07
C THR A 51 -16.85 5.04 3.04
N HIS A 52 -16.16 3.90 3.09
CA HIS A 52 -15.01 3.66 3.96
C HIS A 52 -13.96 2.90 3.19
N VAL A 53 -12.71 3.04 3.62
CA VAL A 53 -11.57 2.26 3.11
C VAL A 53 -10.90 1.50 4.23
N ARG A 54 -10.29 0.35 3.91
CA ARG A 54 -9.34 -0.36 4.78
C ARG A 54 -8.19 -0.90 3.95
N LEU A 55 -7.05 -1.11 4.58
CA LEU A 55 -5.80 -1.44 3.93
C LEU A 55 -5.30 -2.79 4.44
N THR A 56 -4.72 -3.60 3.57
CA THR A 56 -3.96 -4.79 3.97
C THR A 56 -2.47 -4.55 3.74
N LEU A 57 -1.70 -4.60 4.83
CA LEU A 57 -0.24 -4.58 4.80
C LEU A 57 0.28 -6.00 5.02
N SER A 58 1.18 -6.44 4.15
CA SER A 58 1.68 -7.81 4.14
C SER A 58 3.18 -7.88 4.40
N ASN A 59 3.58 -8.85 5.20
CA ASN A 59 4.95 -9.23 5.48
C ASN A 59 5.14 -10.74 5.23
N ILE A 60 4.40 -11.29 4.24
CA ILE A 60 4.32 -12.74 4.01
C ILE A 60 5.66 -13.37 3.65
N PHE A 61 6.53 -12.64 2.95
CA PHE A 61 7.90 -13.07 2.63
C PHE A 61 8.94 -12.53 3.61
N GLY A 62 8.51 -11.74 4.60
CA GLY A 62 9.40 -11.17 5.61
C GLY A 62 10.05 -12.22 6.50
N VAL A 63 11.29 -11.99 6.87
CA VAL A 63 12.06 -12.79 7.84
C VAL A 63 12.18 -12.12 9.20
N LEU A 64 11.89 -10.81 9.25
CA LEU A 64 11.83 -9.97 10.44
C LEU A 64 10.48 -9.26 10.50
N PRO A 65 10.00 -8.89 11.69
CA PRO A 65 8.79 -8.09 11.80
C PRO A 65 8.94 -6.71 11.16
N LEU A 66 7.88 -6.21 10.50
CA LEU A 66 7.79 -4.82 10.08
C LEU A 66 7.22 -3.95 11.20
N HIS A 67 7.83 -2.79 11.44
CA HIS A 67 7.44 -1.83 12.46
C HIS A 67 6.75 -0.62 11.81
N VAL A 68 5.45 -0.70 11.65
CA VAL A 68 4.60 0.41 11.19
C VAL A 68 4.29 1.30 12.40
N ALA A 69 4.87 2.49 12.44
CA ALA A 69 4.69 3.43 13.56
C ALA A 69 3.58 4.45 13.30
N ALA A 70 3.23 4.69 12.04
CA ALA A 70 2.09 5.50 11.65
C ALA A 70 1.65 5.12 10.23
N CYS A 71 0.36 5.24 9.98
CA CYS A 71 -0.22 5.05 8.65
C CYS A 71 -1.33 6.08 8.42
N THR A 72 -1.40 6.63 7.23
CA THR A 72 -2.47 7.55 6.82
C THR A 72 -2.95 7.22 5.42
N VAL A 73 -4.19 7.59 5.15
CA VAL A 73 -4.83 7.50 3.84
C VAL A 73 -5.47 8.84 3.49
N ALA A 74 -5.41 9.22 2.22
CA ALA A 74 -6.02 10.44 1.69
C ALA A 74 -6.35 10.27 0.21
N ILE A 75 -7.17 11.14 -0.35
CA ILE A 75 -7.30 11.28 -1.79
C ILE A 75 -5.97 11.81 -2.34
N GLY A 76 -5.48 11.20 -3.40
CA GLY A 76 -4.26 11.63 -4.08
C GLY A 76 -4.44 12.95 -4.80
N ALA A 77 -3.37 13.74 -4.89
CA ALA A 77 -3.27 14.87 -5.80
C ALA A 77 -2.83 14.40 -7.20
N ASP A 78 -2.77 15.34 -8.17
CA ASP A 78 -2.30 15.04 -9.53
C ASP A 78 -0.85 14.51 -9.55
N ASP A 79 -0.01 14.97 -8.63
CA ASP A 79 1.32 14.40 -8.37
C ASP A 79 1.19 13.30 -7.30
N ALA A 80 1.63 12.09 -7.61
CA ALA A 80 1.58 10.93 -6.71
C ALA A 80 2.32 11.13 -5.37
N ARG A 81 3.18 12.16 -5.26
CA ARG A 81 3.83 12.59 -4.02
C ARG A 81 2.93 13.47 -3.14
N GLY A 82 1.79 13.94 -3.68
CA GLY A 82 0.85 14.84 -3.03
C GLY A 82 -0.42 14.15 -2.55
N ILE A 83 -1.12 14.85 -1.64
CA ILE A 83 -2.44 14.46 -1.15
C ILE A 83 -3.35 15.68 -1.05
N ASP A 84 -4.66 15.45 -1.08
CA ASP A 84 -5.64 16.45 -0.61
C ASP A 84 -5.67 16.41 0.93
N PRO A 85 -5.17 17.46 1.62
CA PRO A 85 -5.09 17.48 3.08
C PRO A 85 -6.46 17.48 3.77
N ALA A 86 -7.52 17.89 3.09
CA ALA A 86 -8.88 17.89 3.65
C ALA A 86 -9.43 16.45 3.83
N THR A 87 -8.85 15.48 3.12
CA THR A 87 -9.26 14.07 3.12
C THR A 87 -8.34 13.17 3.95
N LEU A 88 -7.37 13.77 4.66
CA LEU A 88 -6.36 13.00 5.39
C LEU A 88 -6.94 12.30 6.63
N HIS A 89 -6.90 10.97 6.62
CA HIS A 89 -7.32 10.12 7.73
C HIS A 89 -6.13 9.34 8.31
N THR A 90 -6.08 9.26 9.64
CA THR A 90 -5.19 8.33 10.32
C THR A 90 -5.77 6.92 10.23
N VAL A 91 -4.95 5.97 9.81
CA VAL A 91 -5.29 4.55 9.78
C VAL A 91 -4.89 3.91 11.09
N THR A 92 -5.77 3.07 11.63
CA THR A 92 -5.53 2.32 12.87
C THR A 92 -5.58 0.81 12.61
N PHE A 93 -5.04 0.06 13.55
CA PHE A 93 -4.97 -1.40 13.55
C PHE A 93 -5.42 -1.90 14.92
N GLY A 94 -6.66 -2.39 15.02
CA GLY A 94 -7.29 -2.72 16.31
C GLY A 94 -7.35 -1.52 17.27
N GLY A 95 -7.65 -0.32 16.74
CA GLY A 95 -7.70 0.95 17.48
C GLY A 95 -6.34 1.60 17.76
N GLN A 96 -5.20 0.96 17.41
CA GLN A 96 -3.86 1.51 17.61
C GLN A 96 -3.34 2.18 16.34
N THR A 97 -2.64 3.31 16.48
CA THR A 97 -2.04 4.03 15.33
C THR A 97 -0.77 3.38 14.80
N HIS A 98 -0.33 2.30 15.42
CA HIS A 98 0.87 1.55 15.07
C HIS A 98 0.59 0.05 15.08
N VAL A 99 1.39 -0.71 14.32
CA VAL A 99 1.33 -2.18 14.33
C VAL A 99 2.71 -2.78 14.07
N ARG A 100 2.93 -3.95 14.65
CA ARG A 100 4.08 -4.79 14.35
C ARG A 100 3.60 -6.02 13.60
N ILE A 101 3.91 -6.10 12.31
CA ILE A 101 3.48 -7.20 11.44
C ILE A 101 4.55 -8.29 11.49
N GLY A 102 4.20 -9.45 12.03
CA GLY A 102 5.11 -10.59 12.15
C GLY A 102 5.61 -11.08 10.79
N ALA A 103 6.77 -11.75 10.80
CA ALA A 103 7.26 -12.45 9.62
C ALA A 103 6.24 -13.51 9.17
N GLY A 104 6.02 -13.63 7.87
CA GLY A 104 5.08 -14.59 7.28
C GLY A 104 3.60 -14.24 7.48
N THR A 105 3.27 -13.02 7.94
CA THR A 105 1.87 -12.61 8.21
C THR A 105 1.48 -11.34 7.47
N SER A 106 0.17 -11.07 7.48
CA SER A 106 -0.42 -9.82 6.98
C SER A 106 -1.33 -9.22 8.07
N CYS A 107 -1.61 -7.93 7.96
CA CYS A 107 -2.50 -7.22 8.86
C CYS A 107 -3.43 -6.29 8.08
N THR A 108 -4.74 -6.42 8.33
CA THR A 108 -5.74 -5.50 7.76
C THR A 108 -6.06 -4.42 8.78
N SER A 109 -6.15 -3.19 8.34
CA SER A 109 -6.46 -2.03 9.16
C SER A 109 -7.92 -2.00 9.60
N ASP A 110 -8.22 -1.18 10.59
CA ASP A 110 -9.58 -0.72 10.86
C ASP A 110 -10.10 0.10 9.67
N ALA A 111 -11.42 0.26 9.59
CA ALA A 111 -12.07 1.08 8.58
C ALA A 111 -11.82 2.58 8.81
N ALA A 112 -11.36 3.29 7.79
CA ALA A 112 -11.29 4.75 7.77
C ALA A 112 -12.54 5.30 7.04
N ALA A 113 -13.24 6.25 7.65
CA ALA A 113 -14.45 6.85 7.10
C ALA A 113 -14.09 7.88 5.99
N LEU A 114 -13.56 7.38 4.89
CA LEU A 114 -13.14 8.16 3.72
C LEU A 114 -13.99 7.74 2.51
N PRO A 115 -14.98 8.55 2.10
CA PRO A 115 -15.73 8.30 0.88
C PRO A 115 -14.82 8.42 -0.35
N VAL A 116 -14.91 7.43 -1.24
CA VAL A 116 -14.12 7.34 -2.47
C VAL A 116 -14.98 6.92 -3.64
N THR A 117 -14.53 7.23 -4.86
CA THR A 117 -15.20 6.86 -6.11
C THR A 117 -14.29 6.01 -6.98
N ALA A 118 -14.88 5.21 -7.89
CA ALA A 118 -14.12 4.48 -8.89
C ALA A 118 -13.34 5.45 -9.80
N GLY A 119 -12.13 5.09 -10.17
CA GLY A 119 -11.20 5.94 -10.94
C GLY A 119 -10.46 6.98 -10.13
N GLN A 120 -10.73 7.10 -8.82
CA GLN A 120 -10.07 8.07 -7.96
C GLN A 120 -8.70 7.57 -7.49
N ALA A 121 -7.70 8.44 -7.48
CA ALA A 121 -6.41 8.14 -6.88
C ALA A 121 -6.53 8.16 -5.35
N LEU A 122 -6.06 7.08 -4.72
CA LEU A 122 -5.91 6.99 -3.26
C LEU A 122 -4.44 6.94 -2.92
N THR A 123 -4.04 7.71 -1.91
CA THR A 123 -2.66 7.75 -1.44
C THR A 123 -2.58 7.20 -0.03
N VAL A 124 -1.74 6.18 0.14
CA VAL A 124 -1.41 5.57 1.43
C VAL A 124 0.00 5.96 1.82
N THR A 125 0.20 6.50 3.02
CA THR A 125 1.53 6.81 3.54
C THR A 125 1.79 6.01 4.80
N VAL A 126 2.81 5.16 4.78
CA VAL A 126 3.22 4.30 5.90
C VAL A 126 4.58 4.75 6.40
N PHE A 127 4.69 5.03 7.69
CA PHE A 127 5.98 5.32 8.34
C PHE A 127 6.51 4.06 9.03
N TYR A 128 7.65 3.61 8.57
CA TYR A 128 8.39 2.48 9.11
C TYR A 128 9.49 2.96 10.04
N ARG A 129 9.32 2.70 11.33
CA ARG A 129 10.26 3.17 12.36
C ARG A 129 11.36 2.14 12.60
N GLY A 130 12.60 2.63 12.75
CA GLY A 130 13.78 1.78 12.93
C GLY A 130 14.10 1.00 11.65
N ILE A 131 14.91 -0.03 11.80
CA ILE A 131 15.35 -0.88 10.67
C ILE A 131 14.23 -1.84 10.29
N ASN A 132 13.83 -1.81 9.03
CA ASN A 132 12.84 -2.70 8.45
C ASN A 132 13.40 -3.33 7.17
N ALA A 133 13.29 -4.66 7.06
CA ALA A 133 13.64 -5.40 5.87
C ALA A 133 12.35 -5.70 5.08
N MET A 134 12.15 -5.00 3.97
CA MET A 134 10.95 -5.12 3.14
C MET A 134 11.16 -6.15 2.06
N ARG A 135 10.74 -7.39 2.32
CA ARG A 135 10.81 -8.48 1.34
C ARG A 135 9.50 -8.66 0.58
N THR A 136 8.39 -8.25 1.15
CA THR A 136 7.09 -8.32 0.51
C THR A 136 6.84 -7.05 -0.27
N ILE A 137 6.82 -7.15 -1.59
CA ILE A 137 6.59 -6.03 -2.51
C ILE A 137 5.56 -6.39 -3.57
N GLY A 138 4.87 -5.39 -4.10
CA GLY A 138 4.09 -5.47 -5.33
C GLY A 138 4.85 -4.76 -6.46
N LEU A 139 4.59 -5.14 -7.72
CA LEU A 139 5.24 -4.55 -8.91
C LEU A 139 4.28 -3.76 -9.79
N ILE A 140 2.98 -3.93 -9.65
CA ILE A 140 1.99 -3.43 -10.61
C ILE A 140 0.86 -2.70 -9.89
N GLY A 141 0.30 -1.70 -10.57
CA GLY A 141 -0.94 -1.04 -10.15
C GLY A 141 -0.78 0.16 -9.24
N GLY A 142 0.43 0.69 -9.10
CA GLY A 142 0.69 1.89 -8.32
C GLY A 142 2.14 2.34 -8.39
N CYS A 143 2.42 3.51 -7.83
CA CYS A 143 3.79 4.01 -7.68
C CYS A 143 4.05 4.37 -6.21
N SER A 144 5.29 4.18 -5.78
CA SER A 144 5.70 4.46 -4.40
C SER A 144 6.93 5.36 -4.34
N TYR A 145 6.91 6.27 -3.38
CA TYR A 145 8.00 7.18 -3.09
C TYR A 145 8.42 7.06 -1.63
N ALA A 146 9.73 7.08 -1.38
CA ALA A 146 10.31 7.06 -0.05
C ALA A 146 10.88 8.43 0.34
N GLU A 147 10.60 8.86 1.56
CA GLU A 147 11.22 10.04 2.17
C GLU A 147 11.58 9.77 3.63
N LEU A 148 12.73 10.30 4.09
CA LEU A 148 13.21 10.10 5.46
C LEU A 148 12.26 10.75 6.48
N GLY A 149 12.10 10.07 7.61
CA GLY A 149 11.29 10.53 8.74
C GLY A 149 9.80 10.26 8.57
N ASN A 150 9.02 10.70 9.55
CA ASN A 150 7.56 10.55 9.53
C ASN A 150 6.92 11.65 8.67
N CYS A 151 6.56 11.30 7.45
CA CYS A 151 5.91 12.16 6.46
C CYS A 151 4.41 11.88 6.30
N THR A 152 3.80 11.06 7.18
CA THR A 152 2.40 10.63 7.05
C THR A 152 1.41 11.80 6.99
N ARG A 153 1.74 12.95 7.60
CA ARG A 153 0.88 14.14 7.61
C ARG A 153 1.31 15.25 6.65
N ARG A 154 2.37 15.04 5.86
CA ARG A 154 2.81 16.03 4.87
C ARG A 154 1.88 16.02 3.66
N THR A 155 1.48 17.19 3.20
CA THR A 155 0.63 17.34 2.01
C THR A 155 1.38 17.00 0.73
N MET A 156 2.71 17.25 0.70
CA MET A 156 3.60 16.94 -0.41
C MET A 156 4.90 16.38 0.12
N LEU A 157 5.44 15.36 -0.53
CA LEU A 157 6.81 14.90 -0.32
C LEU A 157 7.75 15.73 -1.21
N HIS A 158 8.82 16.27 -0.62
CA HIS A 158 9.73 17.19 -1.32
C HIS A 158 11.08 16.55 -1.66
N MET A 159 11.56 15.65 -0.80
CA MET A 159 12.85 14.96 -0.96
C MET A 159 12.66 13.47 -1.26
N ALA A 160 11.49 13.14 -1.81
CA ALA A 160 11.12 11.76 -2.07
C ALA A 160 11.86 11.19 -3.27
N VAL A 161 12.27 9.95 -3.14
CA VAL A 161 12.85 9.15 -4.22
C VAL A 161 11.87 8.03 -4.60
N PRO A 162 11.75 7.66 -5.89
CA PRO A 162 10.97 6.50 -6.29
C PRO A 162 11.49 5.24 -5.59
N MET A 163 10.58 4.40 -5.12
CA MET A 163 10.96 3.09 -4.60
C MET A 163 11.09 2.11 -5.75
N GLN A 164 12.29 1.57 -5.91
CA GLN A 164 12.62 0.70 -7.02
C GLN A 164 13.36 -0.54 -6.52
N HIS A 165 13.09 -1.65 -7.16
CA HIS A 165 13.89 -2.87 -7.09
C HIS A 165 14.70 -2.99 -8.37
N THR A 166 16.01 -3.22 -8.24
CA THR A 166 16.90 -3.40 -9.38
C THR A 166 17.15 -4.89 -9.60
N ALA A 167 16.80 -5.37 -10.78
CA ALA A 167 17.14 -6.70 -11.26
C ALA A 167 18.04 -6.58 -12.51
N ASP A 168 18.56 -7.69 -13.02
CA ASP A 168 19.40 -7.69 -14.23
C ASP A 168 18.70 -7.12 -15.47
N SER A 169 17.36 -7.27 -15.52
CA SER A 169 16.51 -6.78 -16.59
C SER A 169 16.18 -5.28 -16.48
N GLY A 170 16.58 -4.61 -15.38
CA GLY A 170 16.33 -3.18 -15.16
C GLY A 170 15.84 -2.83 -13.76
N ALA A 171 15.43 -1.57 -13.57
CA ALA A 171 14.83 -1.09 -12.34
C ALA A 171 13.29 -1.12 -12.48
N TYR A 172 12.63 -1.72 -11.53
CA TYR A 172 11.17 -1.81 -11.46
C TYR A 172 10.65 -0.99 -10.27
N GLU A 173 9.60 -0.23 -10.48
CA GLU A 173 8.88 0.41 -9.38
C GLU A 173 8.28 -0.65 -8.46
N VAL A 174 8.37 -0.43 -7.15
CA VAL A 174 7.87 -1.38 -6.16
C VAL A 174 6.93 -0.72 -5.18
N ILE A 175 5.95 -1.49 -4.73
CA ILE A 175 4.98 -1.11 -3.71
C ILE A 175 5.31 -1.90 -2.44
N PRO A 176 5.90 -1.25 -1.40
CA PRO A 176 6.33 -1.97 -0.21
C PRO A 176 5.14 -2.31 0.69
N ALA A 177 4.99 -3.57 1.01
CA ALA A 177 4.05 -4.15 1.96
C ALA A 177 2.54 -3.90 1.71
N LEU A 178 2.11 -2.83 1.03
CA LEU A 178 0.70 -2.62 0.71
C LEU A 178 0.27 -3.61 -0.38
N THR A 179 -0.71 -4.46 -0.08
CA THR A 179 -1.17 -5.50 -1.02
C THR A 179 -2.63 -5.35 -1.42
N GLU A 180 -3.44 -4.64 -0.64
CA GLU A 180 -4.86 -4.50 -0.93
C GLU A 180 -5.44 -3.23 -0.33
N VAL A 181 -6.39 -2.65 -1.06
CA VAL A 181 -7.30 -1.59 -0.60
C VAL A 181 -8.72 -2.05 -0.85
N ASP A 182 -9.46 -2.25 0.23
CA ASP A 182 -10.89 -2.52 0.17
C ASP A 182 -11.70 -1.26 0.40
N VAL A 183 -12.88 -1.21 -0.21
CA VAL A 183 -13.90 -0.19 0.02
C VAL A 183 -15.19 -0.80 0.53
N LEU A 184 -15.89 -0.10 1.43
CA LEU A 184 -17.24 -0.47 1.86
C LEU A 184 -18.24 0.04 0.82
N ALA A 185 -18.53 -0.81 -0.15
CA ALA A 185 -19.35 -0.50 -1.32
C ALA A 185 -20.83 -0.82 -1.09
N ALA A 186 -21.69 -0.18 -1.88
CA ALA A 186 -23.12 -0.46 -1.90
C ALA A 186 -23.42 -1.90 -2.35
N ALA A 187 -24.59 -2.40 -1.98
CA ALA A 187 -25.09 -3.70 -2.44
C ALA A 187 -25.03 -3.81 -3.96
N GLY A 188 -24.70 -5.02 -4.44
CA GLY A 188 -24.61 -5.27 -5.89
C GLY A 188 -23.25 -4.91 -6.52
N THR A 189 -22.32 -4.27 -5.80
CA THR A 189 -20.96 -4.09 -6.27
C THR A 189 -20.20 -5.41 -6.20
N HIS A 190 -19.52 -5.79 -7.27
CA HIS A 190 -18.73 -7.03 -7.38
C HIS A 190 -17.31 -6.72 -7.79
N ALA A 191 -16.35 -7.47 -7.25
CA ALA A 191 -14.98 -7.48 -7.73
C ALA A 191 -14.81 -8.60 -8.77
N CYS A 192 -14.07 -8.29 -9.84
CA CYS A 192 -13.58 -9.29 -10.79
C CYS A 192 -12.06 -9.38 -10.59
N VAL A 193 -11.57 -10.57 -10.27
CA VAL A 193 -10.15 -10.84 -10.16
C VAL A 193 -9.69 -11.52 -11.44
N ILE A 194 -8.70 -10.91 -12.10
CA ILE A 194 -8.05 -11.48 -13.28
C ILE A 194 -6.72 -12.05 -12.81
N PHE A 195 -6.54 -13.35 -13.01
CA PHE A 195 -5.32 -14.07 -12.65
C PHE A 195 -4.57 -14.50 -13.91
N GLY A 196 -3.27 -14.18 -13.96
CA GLY A 196 -2.42 -14.52 -15.10
C GLY A 196 -0.98 -14.03 -14.91
N ASP A 197 -0.20 -14.16 -15.96
CA ASP A 197 1.19 -13.69 -16.05
C ASP A 197 1.28 -12.31 -16.76
N SER A 198 2.47 -11.95 -17.26
CA SER A 198 2.71 -10.69 -17.95
C SER A 198 1.83 -10.47 -19.19
N THR A 199 1.28 -11.55 -19.79
CA THR A 199 0.37 -11.43 -20.94
C THR A 199 -1.02 -10.93 -20.54
N VAL A 200 -1.42 -11.13 -19.28
CA VAL A 200 -2.66 -10.59 -18.70
C VAL A 200 -2.47 -9.20 -18.14
N ALA A 201 -1.29 -8.93 -17.56
CA ALA A 201 -0.95 -7.61 -17.03
C ALA A 201 -0.84 -6.54 -18.12
N ASN A 202 -0.67 -6.95 -19.33
CA ASN A 202 -0.64 -6.21 -20.58
C ASN A 202 0.03 -4.84 -20.50
N GLU A 203 1.29 -4.83 -20.77
CA GLU A 203 2.04 -3.64 -21.16
C GLU A 203 2.65 -3.83 -22.55
#